data_93526abdbaac2ba3d5142e271d879d61
#
_entry.id   93526abdbaac2ba3d5142e271d879d61
#
_cell.length_a   1.000
_cell.length_b   1.000
_cell.length_c   1.000
_cell.angle_alpha   90.00
_cell.angle_beta   90.00
_cell.angle_gamma   90.00
#
_symmetry.space_group_name_H-M   'P 1'
#
loop_
_entity.id
_entity.type
_entity.pdbx_description
1 polymer ?
#
loop_
_entity_poly.entity_id
_entity_poly.type
_entity_poly.pdbx_seq_one_letter_code
_entity_poly.pdbx_strand_id
1 'polypeptide(L)'
;MKATHPVLFREVQRFRDVWWVMVLVFGIAALQWWLLLAQLLSGRPVGDNPAPTAILLLYWLLFGVGLPVFFLLLRLEVEVTPNTVLIRYAPLFTRQIAKNEIAGVEPLTYGPLREFGGWGIRGWGGRVAYNVRGNQGVELTLRDGRRVLIGSNDPAALAAALAAARGEPAPATAAPSPAIPPSGS
;
A
#
# COMPACT_ATOMS: atom_id res chain seq x y z
N MET A 1 29.86 -10.92 -2.44
CA MET A 1 29.75 -10.55 -1.01
C MET A 1 28.65 -9.48 -0.93
N LYS A 2 27.45 -9.80 -0.36
CA LYS A 2 26.44 -8.78 -0.06
C LYS A 2 26.95 -7.98 1.13
N ALA A 3 27.33 -6.73 0.90
CA ALA A 3 27.64 -5.81 2.00
C ALA A 3 26.39 -5.70 2.87
N THR A 4 26.46 -6.22 4.09
CA THR A 4 25.40 -6.14 5.09
C THR A 4 25.42 -4.71 5.63
N HIS A 5 24.76 -3.78 4.94
CA HIS A 5 24.58 -2.45 5.48
C HIS A 5 23.67 -2.54 6.72
N PRO A 6 23.99 -1.83 7.82
CA PRO A 6 23.13 -1.81 8.99
C PRO A 6 21.74 -1.28 8.60
N VAL A 7 20.71 -2.02 8.96
CA VAL A 7 19.31 -1.58 8.76
C VAL A 7 18.96 -0.67 9.92
N LEU A 8 18.64 0.60 9.63
CA LEU A 8 18.26 1.61 10.61
C LEU A 8 16.78 1.48 11.01
N PHE A 9 15.94 1.09 10.05
CA PHE A 9 14.51 0.89 10.26
C PHE A 9 13.99 -0.14 9.27
N ARG A 10 13.06 -0.99 9.73
CA ARG A 10 12.33 -1.91 8.88
C ARG A 10 10.91 -2.08 9.38
N GLU A 11 9.96 -1.90 8.46
CA GLU A 11 8.54 -2.11 8.71
C GLU A 11 7.92 -2.95 7.60
N VAL A 12 7.03 -3.87 7.98
CA VAL A 12 6.26 -4.69 7.03
C VAL A 12 4.78 -4.55 7.35
N GLN A 13 4.03 -4.00 6.43
CA GLN A 13 2.57 -3.90 6.50
C GLN A 13 1.96 -4.86 5.49
N ARG A 14 0.96 -5.65 5.92
CA ARG A 14 0.31 -6.65 5.08
C ARG A 14 -1.16 -6.29 4.89
N PHE A 15 -1.68 -6.44 3.67
CA PHE A 15 -3.10 -6.22 3.42
C PHE A 15 -4.00 -7.23 4.14
N ARG A 16 -3.52 -8.43 4.38
CA ARG A 16 -4.25 -9.43 5.17
C ARG A 16 -4.58 -8.99 6.60
N ASP A 17 -3.86 -8.00 7.13
CA ASP A 17 -4.09 -7.44 8.47
C ASP A 17 -5.22 -6.39 8.46
N VAL A 18 -5.75 -6.05 7.27
CA VAL A 18 -6.88 -5.15 7.08
C VAL A 18 -8.15 -5.98 6.95
N TRP A 19 -8.76 -6.32 8.08
CA TRP A 19 -9.82 -7.32 8.18
C TRP A 19 -11.02 -7.09 7.24
N TRP A 20 -11.47 -5.85 7.08
CA TRP A 20 -12.62 -5.55 6.21
C TRP A 20 -12.31 -5.77 4.72
N VAL A 21 -11.07 -5.52 4.28
CA VAL A 21 -10.62 -5.87 2.93
C VAL A 21 -10.66 -7.38 2.74
N MET A 22 -10.21 -8.13 3.74
CA MET A 22 -10.25 -9.60 3.67
C MET A 22 -11.68 -10.12 3.63
N VAL A 23 -12.59 -9.56 4.43
CA VAL A 23 -14.02 -9.93 4.36
C VAL A 23 -14.58 -9.70 2.96
N LEU A 24 -14.29 -8.56 2.34
CA LEU A 24 -14.72 -8.28 0.96
C LEU A 24 -14.12 -9.27 -0.04
N VAL A 25 -12.81 -9.48 0.03
CA VAL A 25 -12.08 -10.38 -0.88
C VAL A 25 -12.58 -11.83 -0.78
N PHE A 26 -12.71 -12.34 0.45
CA PHE A 26 -13.22 -13.69 0.65
C PHE A 26 -14.71 -13.81 0.38
N GLY A 27 -15.50 -12.75 0.57
CA GLY A 27 -16.92 -12.70 0.18
C GLY A 27 -17.08 -12.84 -1.34
N ILE A 28 -16.27 -12.10 -2.12
CA ILE A 28 -16.25 -12.24 -3.58
C ILE A 28 -15.81 -13.65 -3.98
N ALA A 29 -14.77 -14.19 -3.35
CA ALA A 29 -14.31 -15.55 -3.61
C ALA A 29 -15.38 -16.58 -3.32
N ALA A 30 -16.04 -16.49 -2.17
CA ALA A 30 -17.12 -17.40 -1.77
C ALA A 30 -18.28 -17.37 -2.77
N LEU A 31 -18.66 -16.18 -3.27
CA LEU A 31 -19.67 -16.05 -4.31
C LEU A 31 -19.26 -16.78 -5.60
N GLN A 32 -18.00 -16.65 -6.03
CA GLN A 32 -17.49 -17.33 -7.22
C GLN A 32 -17.48 -18.86 -7.05
N TRP A 33 -17.07 -19.32 -5.86
CA TRP A 33 -17.13 -20.74 -5.53
C TRP A 33 -18.57 -21.27 -5.51
N TRP A 34 -19.50 -20.51 -4.93
CA TRP A 34 -20.92 -20.88 -4.91
C TRP A 34 -21.51 -20.97 -6.31
N LEU A 35 -21.26 -19.98 -7.18
CA LEU A 35 -21.74 -19.98 -8.57
C LEU A 35 -21.19 -21.16 -9.36
N LEU A 36 -19.89 -21.45 -9.25
CA LEU A 36 -19.28 -22.58 -9.94
C LEU A 36 -19.87 -23.90 -9.46
N LEU A 37 -19.95 -24.12 -8.14
CA LEU A 37 -20.48 -25.36 -7.57
C LEU A 37 -21.98 -25.54 -7.89
N ALA A 38 -22.77 -24.48 -7.81
CA ALA A 38 -24.18 -24.52 -8.15
C ALA A 38 -24.39 -24.98 -9.61
N GLN A 39 -23.60 -24.45 -10.57
CA GLN A 39 -23.71 -24.85 -11.97
C GLN A 39 -23.21 -26.27 -12.20
N LEU A 40 -22.11 -26.69 -11.58
CA LEU A 40 -21.55 -28.02 -11.74
C LEU A 40 -22.43 -29.12 -11.12
N LEU A 41 -22.97 -28.86 -9.91
CA LEU A 41 -23.79 -29.85 -9.19
C LEU A 41 -25.22 -29.95 -9.72
N SER A 42 -25.83 -28.81 -10.14
CA SER A 42 -27.19 -28.82 -10.68
C SER A 42 -27.27 -29.30 -12.13
N GLY A 43 -26.12 -29.30 -12.83
CA GLY A 43 -26.07 -29.55 -14.28
C GLY A 43 -26.85 -28.54 -15.10
N ARG A 44 -27.32 -27.45 -14.48
CA ARG A 44 -28.12 -26.41 -15.11
C ARG A 44 -27.42 -25.05 -14.98
N PRO A 45 -27.42 -24.25 -16.02
CA PRO A 45 -26.90 -22.91 -15.97
C PRO A 45 -27.64 -22.07 -14.92
N VAL A 46 -26.91 -21.23 -14.17
CA VAL A 46 -27.48 -20.36 -13.13
C VAL A 46 -27.90 -19.02 -13.76
N GLY A 47 -29.18 -18.64 -13.60
CA GLY A 47 -29.76 -17.38 -14.05
C GLY A 47 -30.43 -17.43 -15.43
N ASP A 48 -31.08 -16.35 -15.82
CA ASP A 48 -31.88 -16.24 -17.04
C ASP A 48 -31.04 -16.10 -18.32
N ASN A 49 -29.78 -15.61 -18.18
CA ASN A 49 -28.83 -15.51 -19.28
C ASN A 49 -27.46 -16.07 -18.81
N PRO A 50 -27.32 -17.40 -18.78
CA PRO A 50 -26.17 -18.04 -18.16
C PRO A 50 -24.89 -17.84 -18.97
N ALA A 51 -23.82 -17.50 -18.28
CA ALA A 51 -22.50 -17.45 -18.89
C ALA A 51 -22.01 -18.86 -19.29
N PRO A 52 -21.31 -19.00 -20.43
CA PRO A 52 -20.66 -20.25 -20.80
C PRO A 52 -19.75 -20.75 -19.66
N THR A 53 -19.70 -22.06 -19.44
CA THR A 53 -18.90 -22.66 -18.36
C THR A 53 -17.42 -22.24 -18.38
N ALA A 54 -16.86 -22.05 -19.59
CA ALA A 54 -15.48 -21.57 -19.74
C ALA A 54 -15.27 -20.15 -19.16
N ILE A 55 -16.25 -19.26 -19.33
CA ILE A 55 -16.22 -17.91 -18.77
C ILE A 55 -16.36 -17.97 -17.25
N LEU A 56 -17.26 -18.82 -16.75
CA LEU A 56 -17.44 -19.01 -15.31
C LEU A 56 -16.16 -19.53 -14.63
N LEU A 57 -15.47 -20.51 -15.27
CA LEU A 57 -14.19 -21.00 -14.80
C LEU A 57 -13.10 -19.92 -14.81
N LEU A 58 -13.08 -19.07 -15.83
CA LEU A 58 -12.14 -17.93 -15.86
C LEU A 58 -12.39 -16.97 -14.71
N TYR A 59 -13.65 -16.58 -14.45
CA TYR A 59 -14.00 -15.71 -13.35
C TYR A 59 -13.69 -16.36 -11.98
N TRP A 60 -13.97 -17.64 -11.84
CA TRP A 60 -13.61 -18.39 -10.64
C TRP A 60 -12.09 -18.40 -10.41
N LEU A 61 -11.30 -18.64 -11.45
CA LEU A 61 -9.84 -18.63 -11.35
C LEU A 61 -9.33 -17.24 -10.94
N LEU A 62 -9.86 -16.17 -11.56
CA LEU A 62 -9.41 -14.80 -11.27
C LEU A 62 -9.88 -14.30 -9.89
N PHE A 63 -11.18 -14.47 -9.58
CA PHE A 63 -11.80 -13.87 -8.40
C PHE A 63 -12.00 -14.86 -7.26
N GLY A 64 -12.18 -16.14 -7.54
CA GLY A 64 -12.34 -17.19 -6.54
C GLY A 64 -11.01 -17.67 -5.96
N VAL A 65 -9.92 -17.60 -6.73
CA VAL A 65 -8.60 -18.06 -6.33
C VAL A 65 -7.56 -16.94 -6.44
N GLY A 66 -7.43 -16.33 -7.60
CA GLY A 66 -6.38 -15.35 -7.88
C GLY A 66 -6.46 -14.10 -6.99
N LEU A 67 -7.65 -13.56 -6.80
CA LEU A 67 -7.85 -12.37 -5.97
C LEU A 67 -7.49 -12.61 -4.48
N PRO A 68 -7.97 -13.67 -3.81
CA PRO A 68 -7.53 -14.00 -2.45
C PRO A 68 -6.02 -14.20 -2.34
N VAL A 69 -5.42 -14.98 -3.23
CA VAL A 69 -3.98 -15.23 -3.24
C VAL A 69 -3.20 -13.92 -3.41
N PHE A 70 -3.62 -13.07 -4.33
CA PHE A 70 -2.99 -11.76 -4.54
C PHE A 70 -3.00 -10.91 -3.27
N PHE A 71 -4.16 -10.75 -2.62
CA PHE A 71 -4.27 -9.94 -1.40
C PHE A 71 -3.55 -10.55 -0.19
N LEU A 72 -3.45 -11.88 -0.10
CA LEU A 72 -2.65 -12.56 0.93
C LEU A 72 -1.14 -12.31 0.76
N LEU A 73 -0.67 -12.18 -0.48
CA LEU A 73 0.73 -11.91 -0.80
C LEU A 73 1.06 -10.41 -0.75
N LEU A 74 0.05 -9.55 -0.89
CA LEU A 74 0.23 -8.11 -0.98
C LEU A 74 0.73 -7.52 0.33
N ARG A 75 1.93 -6.89 0.28
CA ARG A 75 2.58 -6.26 1.43
C ARG A 75 3.43 -5.07 1.02
N LEU A 76 3.46 -4.09 1.89
CA LEU A 76 4.39 -2.97 1.85
C LEU A 76 5.53 -3.25 2.83
N GLU A 77 6.75 -3.28 2.35
CA GLU A 77 7.96 -3.41 3.14
C GLU A 77 8.81 -2.15 2.92
N VAL A 78 9.12 -1.47 4.01
CA VAL A 78 9.96 -0.27 4.02
C VAL A 78 11.20 -0.59 4.81
N GLU A 79 12.37 -0.36 4.20
CA GLU A 79 13.67 -0.57 4.83
C GLU A 79 14.54 0.68 4.61
N VAL A 80 15.05 1.23 5.70
CA VAL A 80 15.95 2.37 5.69
C VAL A 80 17.36 1.89 6.05
N THR A 81 18.29 2.15 5.16
CA THR A 81 19.72 1.93 5.38
C THR A 81 20.47 3.28 5.39
N PRO A 82 21.73 3.35 5.80
CA PRO A 82 22.50 4.62 5.79
C PRO A 82 22.58 5.30 4.42
N ASN A 83 22.37 4.58 3.34
CA ASN A 83 22.54 5.09 1.98
C ASN A 83 21.26 5.12 1.15
N THR A 84 20.28 4.28 1.46
CA THR A 84 19.08 4.08 0.62
C THR A 84 17.83 3.82 1.45
N VAL A 85 16.70 4.25 0.91
CA VAL A 85 15.36 3.87 1.34
C VAL A 85 14.79 2.90 0.32
N LEU A 86 14.49 1.69 0.75
CA LEU A 86 13.88 0.65 -0.06
C LEU A 86 12.39 0.58 0.26
N ILE A 87 11.55 0.76 -0.75
CA ILE A 87 10.10 0.62 -0.68
C ILE A 87 9.73 -0.55 -1.58
N ARG A 88 9.36 -1.68 -0.98
CA ARG A 88 8.92 -2.87 -1.70
C ARG A 88 7.43 -3.07 -1.52
N TYR A 89 6.70 -3.00 -2.61
CA TYR A 89 5.27 -3.28 -2.64
C TYR A 89 5.07 -4.64 -3.34
N ALA A 90 5.32 -5.71 -2.57
CA ALA A 90 5.29 -7.06 -3.11
C ALA A 90 3.84 -7.54 -3.36
N PRO A 91 3.56 -8.29 -4.46
CA PRO A 91 4.51 -8.74 -5.48
C PRO A 91 4.71 -7.76 -6.65
N LEU A 92 4.19 -6.53 -6.58
CA LEU A 92 4.05 -5.62 -7.72
C LEU A 92 5.38 -4.97 -8.16
N PHE A 93 6.09 -4.31 -7.23
CA PHE A 93 7.32 -3.58 -7.58
C PHE A 93 8.21 -3.29 -6.37
N THR A 94 9.42 -2.82 -6.66
CA THR A 94 10.39 -2.33 -5.67
C THR A 94 10.92 -0.98 -6.16
N ARG A 95 10.96 0.00 -5.27
CA ARG A 95 11.56 1.32 -5.51
C ARG A 95 12.69 1.55 -4.52
N GLN A 96 13.80 2.03 -5.02
CA GLN A 96 14.92 2.51 -4.21
C GLN A 96 15.03 4.02 -4.38
N ILE A 97 15.28 4.70 -3.26
CA ILE A 97 15.54 6.14 -3.23
C ILE A 97 16.89 6.32 -2.54
N ALA A 98 17.85 6.89 -3.22
CA ALA A 98 19.14 7.17 -2.62
C ALA A 98 19.03 8.35 -1.65
N LYS A 99 19.78 8.32 -0.54
CA LYS A 99 19.72 9.39 0.48
C LYS A 99 20.00 10.78 -0.09
N ASN A 100 20.87 10.87 -1.07
CA ASN A 100 21.24 12.12 -1.72
C ASN A 100 20.13 12.69 -2.61
N GLU A 101 19.12 11.91 -2.97
CA GLU A 101 17.93 12.36 -3.68
C GLU A 101 16.91 13.00 -2.74
N ILE A 102 17.00 12.78 -1.42
CA ILE A 102 16.04 13.26 -0.43
C ILE A 102 16.44 14.69 -0.01
N ALA A 103 15.57 15.64 -0.28
CA ALA A 103 15.73 17.04 0.14
C ALA A 103 15.08 17.31 1.50
N GLY A 104 13.96 16.66 1.83
CA GLY A 104 13.24 16.86 3.08
C GLY A 104 12.55 15.59 3.57
N VAL A 105 12.33 15.53 4.89
CA VAL A 105 11.64 14.43 5.58
C VAL A 105 10.65 15.05 6.55
N GLU A 106 9.36 14.80 6.38
CA GLU A 106 8.31 15.38 7.20
C GLU A 106 7.33 14.29 7.65
N PRO A 107 7.24 14.01 8.96
CA PRO A 107 6.18 13.16 9.49
C PRO A 107 4.86 13.92 9.44
N LEU A 108 3.80 13.29 8.92
CA LEU A 108 2.49 13.93 8.79
C LEU A 108 1.33 12.95 8.97
N THR A 109 0.19 13.54 9.31
CA THR A 109 -1.11 12.86 9.24
C THR A 109 -1.81 13.31 7.96
N TYR A 110 -2.33 12.38 7.18
CA TYR A 110 -2.96 12.63 5.89
C TYR A 110 -4.35 11.99 5.80
N GLY A 111 -5.15 12.42 4.83
CA GLY A 111 -6.46 11.85 4.55
C GLY A 111 -6.41 10.83 3.41
N PRO A 112 -6.26 9.49 3.66
CA PRO A 112 -6.08 8.51 2.58
C PRO A 112 -7.16 8.58 1.51
N LEU A 113 -8.42 8.71 1.91
CA LEU A 113 -9.57 8.78 1.00
C LEU A 113 -9.66 10.14 0.29
N ARG A 114 -9.44 11.24 1.02
CA ARG A 114 -9.61 12.60 0.49
C ARG A 114 -8.46 13.04 -0.41
N GLU A 115 -7.22 12.71 -0.02
CA GLU A 115 -6.01 13.16 -0.72
C GLU A 115 -5.56 12.20 -1.80
N PHE A 116 -5.80 10.90 -1.62
CA PHE A 116 -5.26 9.84 -2.49
C PHE A 116 -6.32 8.90 -3.06
N GLY A 117 -7.60 9.05 -2.69
CA GLY A 117 -8.67 8.17 -3.14
C GLY A 117 -8.60 6.75 -2.56
N GLY A 118 -7.90 6.56 -1.44
CA GLY A 118 -7.81 5.29 -0.72
C GLY A 118 -6.39 4.85 -0.39
N TRP A 119 -6.30 3.62 0.08
CA TRP A 119 -5.02 2.97 0.38
C TRP A 119 -4.44 2.27 -0.85
N GLY A 120 -3.16 1.92 -0.77
CA GLY A 120 -2.41 1.25 -1.83
C GLY A 120 -1.31 2.13 -2.40
N ILE A 121 -1.09 1.98 -3.71
CA ILE A 121 -0.21 2.85 -4.48
C ILE A 121 -1.08 3.88 -5.15
N ARG A 122 -0.93 5.11 -4.74
CA ARG A 122 -1.73 6.21 -5.25
C ARG A 122 -0.83 7.40 -5.58
N GLY A 123 -1.06 8.06 -6.70
CA GLY A 123 -0.26 9.20 -7.05
C GLY A 123 -0.88 10.03 -8.15
N TRP A 124 -0.69 11.33 -8.04
CA TRP A 124 -1.07 12.32 -9.03
C TRP A 124 -0.11 13.51 -8.98
N GLY A 125 0.22 14.10 -10.12
CA GLY A 125 0.91 15.39 -10.16
C GLY A 125 2.28 15.44 -9.48
N GLY A 126 3.08 14.36 -9.51
CA GLY A 126 4.41 14.34 -8.88
C GLY A 126 4.42 13.96 -7.40
N ARG A 127 3.26 13.66 -6.79
CA ARG A 127 3.13 13.12 -5.42
C ARG A 127 2.63 11.68 -5.46
N VAL A 128 3.36 10.75 -4.85
CA VAL A 128 3.01 9.31 -4.81
C VAL A 128 2.96 8.83 -3.37
N ALA A 129 1.88 8.14 -3.00
CA ALA A 129 1.70 7.53 -1.70
C ALA A 129 1.83 6.01 -1.79
N TYR A 130 2.53 5.43 -0.84
CA TYR A 130 2.66 4.01 -0.60
C TYR A 130 2.13 3.70 0.79
N ASN A 131 0.94 3.18 0.90
CA ASN A 131 0.32 2.87 2.18
C ASN A 131 -0.51 1.58 2.11
N VAL A 132 -0.82 1.00 3.26
CA VAL A 132 -1.67 -0.19 3.40
C VAL A 132 -2.87 0.12 4.28
N ARG A 133 -2.64 0.87 5.36
CA ARG A 133 -3.66 1.22 6.36
C ARG A 133 -3.28 2.51 7.09
N GLY A 134 -4.21 3.01 7.90
CA GLY A 134 -3.97 4.19 8.74
C GLY A 134 -3.99 5.50 7.94
N ASN A 135 -3.59 6.55 8.62
CA ASN A 135 -3.58 7.93 8.13
C ASN A 135 -2.31 8.67 8.54
N GLN A 136 -1.29 7.94 9.00
CA GLN A 136 -0.01 8.50 9.41
C GLN A 136 1.10 7.98 8.52
N GLY A 137 2.13 8.80 8.34
CA GLY A 137 3.27 8.45 7.52
C GLY A 137 4.35 9.52 7.51
N VAL A 138 5.30 9.36 6.62
CA VAL A 138 6.39 10.29 6.40
C VAL A 138 6.40 10.68 4.92
N GLU A 139 6.36 11.97 4.65
CA GLU A 139 6.54 12.50 3.30
C GLU A 139 8.01 12.83 3.06
N LEU A 140 8.54 12.25 1.98
CA LEU A 140 9.86 12.57 1.46
C LEU A 140 9.71 13.59 0.34
N THR A 141 10.35 14.74 0.46
CA THR A 141 10.53 15.66 -0.65
C THR A 141 11.83 15.32 -1.35
N LEU A 142 11.77 15.00 -2.64
CA LEU A 142 12.95 14.71 -3.44
C LEU A 142 13.53 16.01 -4.03
N ARG A 143 14.81 15.99 -4.37
CA ARG A 143 15.51 17.16 -4.95
C ARG A 143 14.96 17.61 -6.31
N ASP A 144 14.29 16.71 -7.02
CA ASP A 144 13.59 16.99 -8.28
C ASP A 144 12.17 17.56 -8.09
N GLY A 145 11.78 17.84 -6.84
CA GLY A 145 10.46 18.36 -6.48
C GLY A 145 9.36 17.33 -6.33
N ARG A 146 9.60 16.06 -6.66
CA ARG A 146 8.63 14.98 -6.43
C ARG A 146 8.49 14.70 -4.94
N ARG A 147 7.28 14.29 -4.53
CA ARG A 147 6.97 13.91 -3.15
C ARG A 147 6.59 12.44 -3.07
N VAL A 148 7.10 11.77 -2.06
CA VAL A 148 6.85 10.35 -1.81
C VAL A 148 6.35 10.19 -0.38
N LEU A 149 5.07 9.88 -0.22
CA LEU A 149 4.47 9.58 1.07
C LEU A 149 4.62 8.08 1.36
N ILE A 150 5.17 7.75 2.50
CA ILE A 150 5.30 6.39 3.01
C ILE A 150 4.40 6.27 4.24
N GLY A 151 3.32 5.50 4.13
CA GLY A 151 2.48 5.17 5.28
C GLY A 151 3.25 4.31 6.27
N SER A 152 3.14 4.62 7.56
CA SER A 152 3.84 3.90 8.63
C SER A 152 2.95 3.78 9.87
N ASN A 153 3.10 2.68 10.59
CA ASN A 153 2.50 2.50 11.91
C ASN A 153 3.32 3.21 12.99
N ASP A 154 4.60 3.51 12.70
CA ASP A 154 5.49 4.28 13.57
C ASP A 154 6.21 5.36 12.75
N PRO A 155 5.50 6.45 12.39
CA PRO A 155 6.07 7.52 11.59
C PRO A 155 7.22 8.25 12.29
N ALA A 156 7.24 8.27 13.61
CA ALA A 156 8.31 8.90 14.38
C ALA A 156 9.63 8.12 14.24
N ALA A 157 9.59 6.80 14.42
CA ALA A 157 10.76 5.94 14.24
C ALA A 157 11.24 5.95 12.78
N LEU A 158 10.32 5.93 11.80
CA LEU A 158 10.68 6.03 10.38
C LEU A 158 11.36 7.38 10.09
N ALA A 159 10.81 8.49 10.57
CA ALA A 159 11.38 9.82 10.36
C ALA A 159 12.75 9.97 11.03
N ALA A 160 12.92 9.44 12.25
CA ALA A 160 14.20 9.44 12.94
C ALA A 160 15.27 8.63 12.18
N ALA A 161 14.91 7.45 11.65
CA ALA A 161 15.83 6.64 10.85
C ALA A 161 16.22 7.33 9.54
N LEU A 162 15.29 8.03 8.89
CA LEU A 162 15.54 8.81 7.68
C LEU A 162 16.45 10.01 7.96
N ALA A 163 16.23 10.72 9.07
CA ALA A 163 17.08 11.81 9.51
C ALA A 163 18.50 11.33 9.83
N ALA A 164 18.62 10.21 10.58
CA ALA A 164 19.91 9.58 10.88
C ALA A 164 20.68 9.16 9.61
N ALA A 165 19.98 8.59 8.61
CA ALA A 165 20.57 8.26 7.31
C ALA A 165 21.13 9.50 6.60
N ARG A 166 20.53 10.67 6.81
CA ARG A 166 20.96 11.96 6.24
C ARG A 166 22.05 12.66 7.08
N GLY A 167 22.26 12.22 8.32
CA GLY A 167 23.16 12.88 9.28
C GLY A 167 22.52 14.13 9.90
N GLU A 168 21.20 14.20 9.96
CA GLU A 168 20.41 15.30 10.52
C GLU A 168 19.79 14.89 11.86
N PRO A 169 19.50 15.86 12.74
CA PRO A 169 18.73 15.57 13.95
C PRO A 169 17.34 15.09 13.59
N ALA A 170 16.75 14.26 14.47
CA ALA A 170 15.39 13.77 14.25
C ALA A 170 14.41 14.97 14.14
N PRO A 171 13.48 14.95 13.16
CA PRO A 171 12.49 16.00 13.03
C PRO A 171 11.61 16.06 14.29
N ALA A 172 11.22 17.26 14.70
CA ALA A 172 10.27 17.43 15.81
C ALA A 172 8.96 16.68 15.48
N THR A 173 8.38 16.04 16.51
CA THR A 173 7.16 15.23 16.38
C THR A 173 6.08 16.00 15.61
N ALA A 174 5.45 15.32 14.65
CA ALA A 174 4.49 15.90 13.72
C ALA A 174 3.44 16.78 14.41
N ALA A 175 3.39 18.04 14.02
CA ALA A 175 2.20 18.85 14.24
C ALA A 175 1.05 18.31 13.37
N PRO A 176 -0.20 18.32 13.84
CA PRO A 176 -1.33 17.97 12.97
C PRO A 176 -1.34 18.90 11.76
N SER A 177 -1.50 18.32 10.59
CA SER A 177 -1.59 19.07 9.33
C SER A 177 -2.64 20.18 9.47
N PRO A 178 -2.36 21.44 9.09
CA PRO A 178 -3.35 22.49 9.14
C PRO A 178 -4.55 22.05 8.29
N ALA A 179 -5.74 22.08 8.91
CA ALA A 179 -6.99 21.80 8.22
C ALA A 179 -7.08 22.70 6.99
N ILE A 180 -7.28 22.10 5.81
CA ILE A 180 -7.55 22.84 4.59
C ILE A 180 -8.84 23.63 4.87
N PRO A 181 -8.83 24.99 4.78
CA PRO A 181 -10.04 25.77 4.96
C PRO A 181 -11.07 25.32 3.92
N PRO A 182 -12.36 25.26 4.25
CA PRO A 182 -13.39 24.96 3.30
C PRO A 182 -13.31 26.00 2.17
N SER A 183 -13.20 25.52 0.92
CA SER A 183 -13.27 26.36 -0.27
C SER A 183 -14.59 27.12 -0.21
N GLY A 184 -14.52 28.43 0.05
CA GLY A 184 -15.64 29.32 0.13
C GLY A 184 -16.43 29.32 -1.18
N SER A 185 -17.73 29.37 -0.99
CA SER A 185 -18.82 29.62 -1.93
C SER A 185 -18.48 30.46 -3.14
#